data_a073f1b0f84a07a0ad32f8ce8bea847e
#
_entry.id   a073f1b0f84a07a0ad32f8ce8bea847e
#
_cell.length_a   1.000
_cell.length_b   1.000
_cell.length_c   1.000
_cell.angle_alpha   90.00
_cell.angle_beta   90.00
_cell.angle_gamma   90.00
#
_symmetry.space_group_name_H-M   'P 1'
#
loop_
_entity.id
_entity.type
_entity.pdbx_description
1 polymer ?
#
loop_
_entity_poly.entity_id
_entity_poly.type
_entity_poly.pdbx_seq_one_letter_code
_entity_poly.pdbx_strand_id
1 'polypeptide(L)'
;MSPDQNHILKVSGLVKRFGGFHALDGLSFHVTPGEILGLVGPNGSGKTTAINVISGLYAPDGGEVVLDGVSIGGIASHKLVHRGINRTFQIPKPFLSLTVRQNVEVALAYGGAATTAPAMADLLDEYRLTEVADRPAADLNNAQQKMLDLVRALATCPRLLLLDELAAGLNPAELDWIAERIKALAKSGMAIIVVEHLMGFIEHITDRVIVMNAGKEIFEGKLAVAVKVPQVIEVFLGGEHAA
;
A
#
# COMPACT_ATOMS: atom_id res chain seq x y z
N MET A 1 -29.20 -0.02 -9.27
CA MET A 1 -28.12 -0.38 -8.34
C MET A 1 -27.50 0.94 -7.89
N SER A 2 -27.51 1.21 -6.60
CA SER A 2 -26.94 2.46 -6.05
C SER A 2 -25.43 2.48 -6.30
N PRO A 3 -24.84 3.66 -6.61
CA PRO A 3 -23.39 3.79 -6.88
C PRO A 3 -22.47 3.36 -5.72
N ASP A 4 -23.04 3.12 -4.54
CA ASP A 4 -22.31 2.75 -3.31
C ASP A 4 -21.93 1.26 -3.20
N GLN A 5 -22.31 0.39 -4.16
CA GLN A 5 -22.20 -1.07 -3.98
C GLN A 5 -20.92 -1.70 -4.55
N ASN A 6 -19.97 -0.93 -5.10
CA ASN A 6 -18.78 -1.53 -5.75
C ASN A 6 -17.44 -1.12 -5.10
N HIS A 7 -17.44 -0.57 -3.89
CA HIS A 7 -16.19 -0.21 -3.22
C HIS A 7 -15.73 -1.34 -2.29
N ILE A 8 -14.50 -1.81 -2.47
CA ILE A 8 -13.87 -2.75 -1.54
C ILE A 8 -13.48 -2.04 -0.24
N LEU A 9 -12.98 -0.81 -0.34
CA LEU A 9 -12.62 0.04 0.79
C LEU A 9 -13.36 1.37 0.70
N LYS A 10 -13.93 1.82 1.83
CA LYS A 10 -14.47 3.17 2.01
C LYS A 10 -13.88 3.78 3.28
N VAL A 11 -13.29 4.93 3.16
CA VAL A 11 -12.75 5.75 4.25
C VAL A 11 -13.61 7.01 4.32
N SER A 12 -14.15 7.33 5.49
CA SER A 12 -15.08 8.46 5.66
C SER A 12 -14.69 9.29 6.87
N GLY A 13 -14.33 10.56 6.64
CA GLY A 13 -14.02 11.52 7.69
C GLY A 13 -12.91 11.08 8.65
N LEU A 14 -11.91 10.35 8.16
CA LEU A 14 -10.90 9.70 9.00
C LEU A 14 -10.05 10.73 9.74
N VAL A 15 -9.98 10.58 11.07
CA VAL A 15 -9.19 11.44 11.96
C VAL A 15 -8.17 10.60 12.72
N LYS A 16 -6.92 11.10 12.77
CA LYS A 16 -5.88 10.54 13.63
C LYS A 16 -5.05 11.64 14.25
N ARG A 17 -4.88 11.56 15.57
CA ARG A 17 -4.16 12.55 16.38
C ARG A 17 -2.96 11.91 17.06
N PHE A 18 -1.90 12.68 17.19
CA PHE A 18 -0.75 12.35 18.02
C PHE A 18 -0.48 13.55 18.94
N GLY A 19 -0.85 13.42 20.23
CA GLY A 19 -0.88 14.58 21.12
C GLY A 19 -1.84 15.66 20.58
N GLY A 20 -1.36 16.89 20.42
CA GLY A 20 -2.11 18.01 19.86
C GLY A 20 -2.11 18.11 18.32
N PHE A 21 -1.36 17.25 17.63
CA PHE A 21 -1.20 17.30 16.18
C PHE A 21 -2.21 16.37 15.48
N HIS A 22 -2.92 16.91 14.49
CA HIS A 22 -3.83 16.14 13.62
C HIS A 22 -3.04 15.63 12.41
N ALA A 23 -2.67 14.35 12.43
CA ALA A 23 -2.00 13.71 11.30
C ALA A 23 -2.98 13.35 10.18
N LEU A 24 -4.26 13.09 10.53
CA LEU A 24 -5.40 13.00 9.62
C LEU A 24 -6.52 13.87 10.18
N ASP A 25 -7.17 14.65 9.33
CA ASP A 25 -8.17 15.63 9.71
C ASP A 25 -9.37 15.61 8.75
N GLY A 26 -10.11 14.48 8.77
CA GLY A 26 -11.32 14.30 7.98
C GLY A 26 -11.10 13.68 6.60
N LEU A 27 -10.01 12.89 6.41
CA LEU A 27 -9.69 12.24 5.13
C LEU A 27 -10.82 11.30 4.70
N SER A 28 -11.27 11.45 3.44
CA SER A 28 -12.32 10.59 2.86
C SER A 28 -11.93 10.17 1.46
N PHE A 29 -12.07 8.89 1.16
CA PHE A 29 -11.91 8.32 -0.19
C PHE A 29 -12.44 6.89 -0.23
N HIS A 30 -12.47 6.31 -1.41
CA HIS A 30 -12.85 4.91 -1.63
C HIS A 30 -11.86 4.22 -2.57
N VAL A 31 -11.91 2.89 -2.64
CA VAL A 31 -11.16 2.07 -3.61
C VAL A 31 -12.08 0.99 -4.14
N THR A 32 -12.05 0.75 -5.46
CA THR A 32 -12.81 -0.32 -6.11
C THR A 32 -11.93 -1.56 -6.34
N PRO A 33 -12.52 -2.76 -6.48
CA PRO A 33 -11.77 -3.94 -6.90
C PRO A 33 -11.04 -3.71 -8.23
N GLY A 34 -9.78 -4.10 -8.31
CA GLY A 34 -8.97 -3.95 -9.52
C GLY A 34 -8.41 -2.54 -9.75
N GLU A 35 -8.63 -1.63 -8.83
CA GLU A 35 -8.13 -0.25 -8.92
C GLU A 35 -6.76 -0.11 -8.25
N ILE A 36 -5.90 0.72 -8.85
CA ILE A 36 -4.65 1.20 -8.24
C ILE A 36 -4.82 2.67 -7.88
N LEU A 37 -5.02 2.95 -6.59
CA LEU A 37 -5.14 4.30 -6.03
C LEU A 37 -3.79 4.79 -5.51
N GLY A 38 -3.30 5.94 -6.00
CA GLY A 38 -2.13 6.62 -5.44
C GLY A 38 -2.50 7.56 -4.30
N LEU A 39 -1.80 7.47 -3.16
CA LEU A 39 -1.82 8.52 -2.13
C LEU A 39 -0.53 9.34 -2.27
N VAL A 40 -0.65 10.59 -2.71
CA VAL A 40 0.48 11.49 -2.99
C VAL A 40 0.40 12.76 -2.14
N GLY A 41 1.50 13.46 -2.00
CA GLY A 41 1.58 14.70 -1.23
C GLY A 41 2.95 14.87 -0.57
N PRO A 42 3.26 16.05 0.00
CA PRO A 42 4.53 16.32 0.65
C PRO A 42 4.77 15.43 1.89
N ASN A 43 5.99 15.49 2.40
CA ASN A 43 6.31 14.83 3.68
C ASN A 43 5.45 15.43 4.80
N GLY A 44 4.97 14.59 5.70
CA GLY A 44 4.07 15.02 6.78
C GLY A 44 2.61 15.25 6.37
N SER A 45 2.21 15.03 5.11
CA SER A 45 0.80 15.20 4.68
C SER A 45 -0.17 14.17 5.24
N GLY A 46 0.32 13.07 5.86
CA GLY A 46 -0.52 12.05 6.50
C GLY A 46 -0.63 10.73 5.75
N LYS A 47 0.03 10.54 4.59
CA LYS A 47 -0.05 9.30 3.76
C LYS A 47 0.24 8.03 4.54
N THR A 48 1.41 7.96 5.17
CA THR A 48 1.83 6.79 5.98
C THR A 48 0.89 6.59 7.19
N THR A 49 0.37 7.69 7.76
CA THR A 49 -0.62 7.59 8.85
C THR A 49 -1.92 6.98 8.34
N ALA A 50 -2.40 7.34 7.14
CA ALA A 50 -3.59 6.75 6.53
C ALA A 50 -3.39 5.24 6.31
N ILE A 51 -2.27 4.84 5.71
CA ILE A 51 -1.90 3.41 5.55
C ILE A 51 -1.86 2.69 6.90
N ASN A 52 -1.28 3.29 7.93
CA ASN A 52 -1.17 2.70 9.27
C ASN A 52 -2.53 2.52 9.94
N VAL A 53 -3.47 3.45 9.74
CA VAL A 53 -4.83 3.31 10.27
C VAL A 53 -5.60 2.23 9.49
N ILE A 54 -5.56 2.24 8.16
CA ILE A 54 -6.25 1.26 7.32
C ILE A 54 -5.74 -0.16 7.58
N SER A 55 -4.41 -0.33 7.78
CA SER A 55 -3.80 -1.63 8.08
C SER A 55 -3.91 -2.05 9.55
N GLY A 56 -4.59 -1.27 10.41
CA GLY A 56 -4.81 -1.61 11.81
C GLY A 56 -3.59 -1.50 12.71
N LEU A 57 -2.55 -0.76 12.29
CA LEU A 57 -1.40 -0.43 13.13
C LEU A 57 -1.76 0.66 14.14
N TYR A 58 -2.62 1.60 13.74
CA TYR A 58 -3.19 2.62 14.60
C TYR A 58 -4.72 2.54 14.59
N ALA A 59 -5.35 2.71 15.75
CA ALA A 59 -6.77 2.94 15.81
C ALA A 59 -7.07 4.38 15.35
N PRO A 60 -8.16 4.62 14.59
CA PRO A 60 -8.63 5.97 14.30
C PRO A 60 -9.14 6.67 15.56
N ASP A 61 -9.04 7.99 15.61
CA ASP A 61 -9.62 8.82 16.68
C ASP A 61 -10.99 9.38 16.27
N GLY A 62 -11.37 9.23 14.99
CA GLY A 62 -12.68 9.61 14.44
C GLY A 62 -12.81 9.17 12.99
N GLY A 63 -14.03 9.25 12.48
CA GLY A 63 -14.36 8.74 11.15
C GLY A 63 -14.51 7.23 11.11
N GLU A 64 -14.60 6.69 9.89
CA GLU A 64 -14.86 5.26 9.69
C GLU A 64 -14.01 4.69 8.55
N VAL A 65 -13.60 3.43 8.71
CA VAL A 65 -12.96 2.62 7.67
C VAL A 65 -13.80 1.36 7.49
N VAL A 66 -14.35 1.17 6.29
CA VAL A 66 -15.24 0.06 5.93
C VAL A 66 -14.58 -0.77 4.83
N LEU A 67 -14.46 -2.08 5.04
CA LEU A 67 -14.01 -3.06 4.05
C LEU A 67 -15.19 -3.98 3.71
N ASP A 68 -15.60 -4.04 2.43
CA ASP A 68 -16.74 -4.86 1.98
C ASP A 68 -18.01 -4.66 2.82
N GLY A 69 -18.32 -3.42 3.18
CA GLY A 69 -19.49 -3.10 4.00
C GLY A 69 -19.33 -3.37 5.50
N VAL A 70 -18.17 -3.86 5.95
CA VAL A 70 -17.89 -4.14 7.36
C VAL A 70 -16.91 -3.11 7.93
N SER A 71 -17.26 -2.47 9.03
CA SER A 71 -16.37 -1.55 9.74
C SER A 71 -15.15 -2.28 10.30
N ILE A 72 -13.96 -1.75 10.00
CA ILE A 72 -12.68 -2.34 10.40
C ILE A 72 -11.83 -1.39 11.27
N GLY A 73 -12.31 -0.20 11.57
CA GLY A 73 -11.60 0.78 12.39
C GLY A 73 -11.19 0.22 13.75
N GLY A 74 -9.90 0.29 14.08
CA GLY A 74 -9.36 -0.20 15.35
C GLY A 74 -9.16 -1.72 15.45
N ILE A 75 -9.44 -2.47 14.38
CA ILE A 75 -9.11 -3.91 14.32
C ILE A 75 -7.59 -4.06 14.14
N ALA A 76 -6.97 -4.89 14.98
CA ALA A 76 -5.52 -5.12 14.92
C ALA A 76 -5.08 -5.79 13.61
N SER A 77 -3.88 -5.42 13.11
CA SER A 77 -3.33 -5.83 11.81
C SER A 77 -3.40 -7.34 11.56
N HIS A 78 -3.03 -8.17 12.55
CA HIS A 78 -3.05 -9.63 12.40
C HIS A 78 -4.45 -10.19 12.13
N LYS A 79 -5.53 -9.51 12.56
CA LYS A 79 -6.92 -9.88 12.25
C LYS A 79 -7.35 -9.36 10.88
N LEU A 80 -6.78 -8.24 10.42
CA LEU A 80 -7.08 -7.69 9.11
C LEU A 80 -6.48 -8.53 7.97
N VAL A 81 -5.35 -9.19 8.19
CA VAL A 81 -4.80 -10.18 7.23
C VAL A 81 -5.85 -11.24 6.89
N HIS A 82 -6.54 -11.79 7.89
CA HIS A 82 -7.63 -12.77 7.67
C HIS A 82 -8.89 -12.18 7.02
N ARG A 83 -8.98 -10.85 6.91
CA ARG A 83 -10.03 -10.15 6.16
C ARG A 83 -9.59 -9.73 4.76
N GLY A 84 -8.38 -10.10 4.36
CA GLY A 84 -7.83 -9.84 3.05
C GLY A 84 -7.18 -8.46 2.91
N ILE A 85 -6.70 -7.84 3.99
CA ILE A 85 -5.84 -6.65 3.92
C ILE A 85 -4.43 -7.04 4.30
N ASN A 86 -3.47 -6.74 3.43
CA ASN A 86 -2.06 -6.83 3.78
C ASN A 86 -1.27 -5.65 3.21
N ARG A 87 -0.03 -5.50 3.65
CA ARG A 87 0.83 -4.37 3.28
C ARG A 87 2.29 -4.75 3.16
N THR A 88 3.03 -3.96 2.38
CA THR A 88 4.48 -3.85 2.50
C THR A 88 4.83 -2.73 3.49
N PHE A 89 6.08 -2.71 3.92
CA PHE A 89 6.61 -1.66 4.79
C PHE A 89 7.68 -0.87 4.06
N GLN A 90 7.76 0.44 4.30
CA GLN A 90 8.80 1.32 3.79
C GLN A 90 10.21 0.74 4.04
N ILE A 91 10.44 0.24 5.26
CA ILE A 91 11.61 -0.57 5.60
C ILE A 91 11.13 -2.00 5.73
N PRO A 92 11.54 -2.93 4.85
CA PRO A 92 11.15 -4.32 4.90
C PRO A 92 11.42 -4.96 6.26
N LYS A 93 10.52 -5.82 6.72
CA LYS A 93 10.61 -6.50 8.03
C LYS A 93 10.56 -8.03 7.88
N PRO A 94 11.49 -8.64 7.13
CA PRO A 94 11.57 -10.09 7.08
C PRO A 94 12.10 -10.65 8.40
N PHE A 95 11.86 -11.94 8.63
CA PHE A 95 12.53 -12.70 9.68
C PHE A 95 13.98 -12.96 9.25
N LEU A 96 14.91 -12.14 9.71
CA LEU A 96 16.28 -12.09 9.22
C LEU A 96 17.05 -13.42 9.40
N SER A 97 16.74 -14.18 10.46
CA SER A 97 17.34 -15.48 10.75
C SER A 97 16.77 -16.65 9.93
N LEU A 98 15.64 -16.41 9.26
CA LEU A 98 15.01 -17.41 8.40
C LEU A 98 15.45 -17.22 6.95
N THR A 99 15.43 -18.30 6.16
CA THR A 99 15.66 -18.22 4.73
C THR A 99 14.49 -17.49 4.04
N VAL A 100 14.68 -17.08 2.77
CA VAL A 100 13.61 -16.51 1.94
C VAL A 100 12.40 -17.47 1.90
N ARG A 101 12.66 -18.75 1.60
CA ARG A 101 11.64 -19.81 1.58
C ARG A 101 10.87 -19.87 2.89
N GLN A 102 11.56 -19.95 4.02
CA GLN A 102 10.93 -20.02 5.34
C GLN A 102 10.11 -18.77 5.67
N ASN A 103 10.55 -17.58 5.23
CA ASN A 103 9.76 -16.35 5.37
C ASN A 103 8.43 -16.43 4.64
N VAL A 104 8.39 -17.02 3.43
CA VAL A 104 7.17 -17.21 2.64
C VAL A 104 6.32 -18.32 3.25
N GLU A 105 6.90 -19.41 3.74
CA GLU A 105 6.18 -20.49 4.45
C GLU A 105 5.43 -19.97 5.67
N VAL A 106 6.05 -19.09 6.47
CA VAL A 106 5.35 -18.44 7.60
C VAL A 106 4.14 -17.66 7.11
N ALA A 107 4.26 -16.89 6.02
CA ALA A 107 3.15 -16.11 5.49
C ALA A 107 2.03 -17.01 4.96
N LEU A 108 2.36 -18.11 4.28
CA LEU A 108 1.38 -19.10 3.81
C LEU A 108 0.67 -19.82 4.95
N ALA A 109 1.41 -20.16 6.03
CA ALA A 109 0.86 -20.91 7.16
C ALA A 109 -0.07 -20.08 8.06
N TYR A 110 0.22 -18.78 8.21
CA TYR A 110 -0.50 -17.88 9.13
C TYR A 110 -1.25 -16.75 8.42
N GLY A 111 -1.21 -16.73 7.09
CA GLY A 111 -1.97 -15.80 6.26
C GLY A 111 -3.46 -16.08 6.25
N GLY A 112 -4.19 -15.34 5.46
CA GLY A 112 -5.65 -15.47 5.37
C GLY A 112 -6.13 -16.86 4.93
N ALA A 113 -7.39 -17.15 5.18
CA ALA A 113 -8.07 -18.43 4.89
C ALA A 113 -8.39 -18.61 3.39
N ALA A 114 -7.53 -18.18 2.47
CA ALA A 114 -7.80 -18.39 1.04
C ALA A 114 -7.67 -19.87 0.68
N THR A 115 -8.72 -20.44 0.14
CA THR A 115 -8.77 -21.83 -0.36
C THR A 115 -7.83 -22.07 -1.56
N THR A 116 -7.26 -21.04 -2.12
CA THR A 116 -6.39 -21.05 -3.31
C THR A 116 -5.15 -20.18 -3.08
N ALA A 117 -4.35 -20.51 -2.05
CA ALA A 117 -3.05 -19.88 -1.89
C ALA A 117 -2.17 -20.17 -3.14
N PRO A 118 -1.44 -19.18 -3.68
CA PRO A 118 -0.53 -19.42 -4.80
C PRO A 118 0.56 -20.40 -4.36
N ALA A 119 1.05 -21.21 -5.30
CA ALA A 119 2.17 -22.08 -4.99
C ALA A 119 3.40 -21.24 -4.64
N MET A 120 4.10 -21.61 -3.58
CA MET A 120 5.31 -20.88 -3.14
C MET A 120 6.36 -20.78 -4.26
N ALA A 121 6.51 -21.84 -5.05
CA ALA A 121 7.46 -21.85 -6.16
C ALA A 121 7.13 -20.77 -7.20
N ASP A 122 5.83 -20.60 -7.53
CA ASP A 122 5.38 -19.59 -8.48
C ASP A 122 5.64 -18.17 -7.97
N LEU A 123 5.37 -17.92 -6.67
CA LEU A 123 5.66 -16.63 -6.05
C LEU A 123 7.17 -16.31 -6.07
N LEU A 124 8.00 -17.29 -5.72
CA LEU A 124 9.46 -17.09 -5.72
C LEU A 124 10.00 -16.84 -7.13
N ASP A 125 9.48 -17.54 -8.14
CA ASP A 125 9.89 -17.37 -9.53
C ASP A 125 9.41 -16.01 -10.08
N GLU A 126 8.13 -15.72 -9.92
CA GLU A 126 7.50 -14.48 -10.40
C GLU A 126 8.20 -13.21 -9.84
N TYR A 127 8.68 -13.28 -8.59
CA TYR A 127 9.33 -12.13 -7.93
C TYR A 127 10.86 -12.27 -7.86
N ARG A 128 11.47 -13.13 -8.71
CA ARG A 128 12.94 -13.29 -8.88
C ARG A 128 13.68 -13.64 -7.59
N LEU A 129 13.06 -14.45 -6.75
CA LEU A 129 13.63 -14.89 -5.47
C LEU A 129 14.08 -16.36 -5.49
N THR A 130 13.88 -17.10 -6.58
CA THR A 130 14.20 -18.53 -6.69
C THR A 130 15.66 -18.81 -6.39
N GLU A 131 16.60 -18.05 -6.98
CA GLU A 131 18.05 -18.26 -6.80
C GLU A 131 18.55 -17.99 -5.38
N VAL A 132 17.79 -17.21 -4.61
CA VAL A 132 18.12 -16.84 -3.22
C VAL A 132 17.20 -17.51 -2.20
N ALA A 133 16.35 -18.45 -2.64
CA ALA A 133 15.28 -19.04 -1.81
C ALA A 133 15.81 -19.67 -0.50
N ASP A 134 16.99 -20.25 -0.53
CA ASP A 134 17.59 -20.93 0.61
C ASP A 134 18.65 -20.08 1.34
N ARG A 135 18.81 -18.79 0.96
CA ARG A 135 19.65 -17.83 1.69
C ARG A 135 18.89 -17.23 2.88
N PRO A 136 19.59 -16.93 3.99
CA PRO A 136 19.02 -16.11 5.07
C PRO A 136 18.55 -14.75 4.55
N ALA A 137 17.42 -14.26 5.02
CA ALA A 137 16.90 -12.96 4.61
C ALA A 137 17.84 -11.79 4.99
N ALA A 138 18.72 -11.99 5.98
CA ALA A 138 19.75 -11.02 6.35
C ALA A 138 20.79 -10.77 5.23
N ASP A 139 21.00 -11.75 4.33
CA ASP A 139 22.00 -11.69 3.27
C ASP A 139 21.45 -11.12 1.95
N LEU A 140 20.19 -10.70 1.95
CA LEU A 140 19.54 -10.12 0.78
C LEU A 140 19.92 -8.65 0.60
N ASN A 141 20.08 -8.24 -0.66
CA ASN A 141 20.17 -6.83 -0.98
C ASN A 141 18.81 -6.11 -0.81
N ASN A 142 18.81 -4.78 -0.86
CA ASN A 142 17.59 -3.98 -0.61
C ASN A 142 16.44 -4.34 -1.55
N ALA A 143 16.69 -4.50 -2.85
CA ALA A 143 15.65 -4.87 -3.82
C ALA A 143 15.06 -6.26 -3.49
N GLN A 144 15.90 -7.25 -3.19
CA GLN A 144 15.46 -8.59 -2.81
C GLN A 144 14.66 -8.60 -1.50
N GLN A 145 15.05 -7.78 -0.51
CA GLN A 145 14.28 -7.64 0.74
C GLN A 145 12.89 -7.05 0.49
N LYS A 146 12.77 -6.05 -0.40
CA LYS A 146 11.49 -5.48 -0.81
C LYS A 146 10.62 -6.49 -1.55
N MET A 147 11.21 -7.26 -2.47
CA MET A 147 10.47 -8.33 -3.15
C MET A 147 10.01 -9.41 -2.17
N LEU A 148 10.86 -9.79 -1.20
CA LEU A 148 10.46 -10.72 -0.16
C LEU A 148 9.30 -10.18 0.70
N ASP A 149 9.32 -8.90 1.07
CA ASP A 149 8.22 -8.28 1.84
C ASP A 149 6.91 -8.28 1.04
N LEU A 150 6.99 -7.96 -0.28
CA LEU A 150 5.85 -8.05 -1.20
C LEU A 150 5.33 -9.49 -1.34
N VAL A 151 6.21 -10.46 -1.56
CA VAL A 151 5.83 -11.90 -1.69
C VAL A 151 5.16 -12.39 -0.42
N ARG A 152 5.66 -12.03 0.76
CA ARG A 152 5.02 -12.37 2.04
C ARG A 152 3.63 -11.76 2.17
N ALA A 153 3.42 -10.53 1.70
CA ALA A 153 2.10 -9.94 1.65
C ALA A 153 1.16 -10.67 0.68
N LEU A 154 1.65 -11.01 -0.52
CA LEU A 154 0.88 -11.73 -1.55
C LEU A 154 0.54 -13.16 -1.16
N ALA A 155 1.43 -13.85 -0.44
CA ALA A 155 1.21 -15.19 0.07
C ALA A 155 -0.03 -15.32 0.97
N THR A 156 -0.50 -14.22 1.54
CA THR A 156 -1.74 -14.17 2.34
C THR A 156 -3.00 -13.98 1.49
N CYS A 157 -2.90 -13.92 0.16
CA CYS A 157 -4.00 -13.70 -0.79
C CYS A 157 -4.83 -12.44 -0.47
N PRO A 158 -4.23 -11.27 -0.38
CA PRO A 158 -4.96 -10.06 -0.02
C PRO A 158 -5.93 -9.65 -1.14
N ARG A 159 -7.06 -9.08 -0.75
CA ARG A 159 -8.02 -8.43 -1.66
C ARG A 159 -7.72 -6.93 -1.76
N LEU A 160 -7.12 -6.37 -0.71
CA LEU A 160 -6.58 -5.01 -0.65
C LEU A 160 -5.11 -5.07 -0.24
N LEU A 161 -4.24 -4.62 -1.11
CA LEU A 161 -2.80 -4.52 -0.89
C LEU A 161 -2.38 -3.06 -0.72
N LEU A 162 -1.63 -2.77 0.34
CA LEU A 162 -1.12 -1.44 0.64
C LEU A 162 0.40 -1.45 0.39
N LEU A 163 0.86 -0.66 -0.58
CA LEU A 163 2.28 -0.55 -0.96
C LEU A 163 2.84 0.78 -0.43
N ASP A 164 3.84 0.70 0.43
CA ASP A 164 4.47 1.86 1.08
C ASP A 164 5.94 1.96 0.63
N GLU A 165 6.24 2.88 -0.29
CA GLU A 165 7.57 3.17 -0.86
C GLU A 165 8.30 1.94 -1.40
N LEU A 166 7.58 1.08 -2.12
CA LEU A 166 8.16 -0.12 -2.74
C LEU A 166 9.23 0.22 -3.79
N ALA A 167 8.99 1.28 -4.57
CA ALA A 167 9.85 1.70 -5.68
C ALA A 167 11.19 2.34 -5.25
N ALA A 168 11.29 2.81 -4.01
CA ALA A 168 12.47 3.52 -3.53
C ALA A 168 13.74 2.65 -3.61
N GLY A 169 14.78 3.12 -4.30
CA GLY A 169 16.07 2.43 -4.45
C GLY A 169 16.10 1.30 -5.47
N LEU A 170 15.02 1.10 -6.26
CA LEU A 170 15.03 0.23 -7.42
C LEU A 170 15.64 0.95 -8.62
N ASN A 171 16.35 0.22 -9.48
CA ASN A 171 16.86 0.74 -10.74
C ASN A 171 15.72 0.82 -11.81
N PRO A 172 15.92 1.55 -12.94
CA PRO A 172 14.86 1.72 -13.93
C PRO A 172 14.27 0.41 -14.46
N ALA A 173 15.08 -0.61 -14.71
CA ALA A 173 14.60 -1.90 -15.22
C ALA A 173 13.79 -2.68 -14.15
N GLU A 174 14.14 -2.54 -12.88
CA GLU A 174 13.36 -3.08 -11.76
C GLU A 174 12.04 -2.31 -11.58
N LEU A 175 12.05 -0.98 -11.77
CA LEU A 175 10.83 -0.16 -11.71
C LEU A 175 9.83 -0.54 -12.80
N ASP A 176 10.28 -0.68 -14.05
CA ASP A 176 9.41 -1.08 -15.15
C ASP A 176 8.83 -2.48 -14.92
N TRP A 177 9.66 -3.41 -14.48
CA TRP A 177 9.23 -4.78 -14.20
C TRP A 177 8.21 -4.84 -13.05
N ILE A 178 8.46 -4.17 -11.92
CA ILE A 178 7.52 -4.19 -10.78
C ILE A 178 6.22 -3.45 -11.10
N ALA A 179 6.27 -2.40 -11.93
CA ALA A 179 5.08 -1.71 -12.41
C ALA A 179 4.13 -2.67 -13.14
N GLU A 180 4.66 -3.50 -14.04
CA GLU A 180 3.86 -4.49 -14.77
C GLU A 180 3.31 -5.58 -13.84
N ARG A 181 4.05 -5.99 -12.78
CA ARG A 181 3.55 -6.92 -11.77
C ARG A 181 2.38 -6.33 -10.98
N ILE A 182 2.51 -5.08 -10.52
CA ILE A 182 1.45 -4.36 -9.79
C ILE A 182 0.19 -4.22 -10.66
N LYS A 183 0.34 -3.85 -11.93
CA LYS A 183 -0.78 -3.79 -12.87
C LYS A 183 -1.44 -5.16 -13.12
N ALA A 184 -0.65 -6.23 -13.19
CA ALA A 184 -1.18 -7.58 -13.34
C ALA A 184 -2.00 -8.00 -12.11
N LEU A 185 -1.54 -7.68 -10.90
CA LEU A 185 -2.28 -7.91 -9.66
C LEU A 185 -3.62 -7.15 -9.66
N ALA A 186 -3.61 -5.89 -10.05
CA ALA A 186 -4.85 -5.12 -10.15
C ALA A 186 -5.81 -5.71 -11.20
N LYS A 187 -5.32 -6.09 -12.38
CA LYS A 187 -6.13 -6.76 -13.43
C LYS A 187 -6.75 -8.08 -12.96
N SER A 188 -6.14 -8.77 -11.98
CA SER A 188 -6.73 -9.98 -11.38
C SER A 188 -7.86 -9.66 -10.37
N GLY A 189 -8.18 -8.38 -10.14
CA GLY A 189 -9.24 -7.92 -9.24
C GLY A 189 -8.75 -7.44 -7.86
N MET A 190 -7.44 -7.49 -7.59
CA MET A 190 -6.87 -6.97 -6.34
C MET A 190 -6.95 -5.42 -6.32
N ALA A 191 -7.49 -4.84 -5.26
CA ALA A 191 -7.41 -3.41 -5.03
C ALA A 191 -6.03 -3.06 -4.43
N ILE A 192 -5.43 -1.97 -4.88
CA ILE A 192 -4.09 -1.57 -4.46
C ILE A 192 -4.08 -0.10 -4.08
N ILE A 193 -3.54 0.22 -2.91
CA ILE A 193 -3.20 1.60 -2.53
C ILE A 193 -1.68 1.73 -2.53
N VAL A 194 -1.18 2.73 -3.22
CA VAL A 194 0.26 2.98 -3.37
C VAL A 194 0.61 4.34 -2.77
N VAL A 195 1.58 4.36 -1.85
CA VAL A 195 2.26 5.57 -1.37
C VAL A 195 3.65 5.59 -1.95
N GLU A 196 3.95 6.59 -2.77
CA GLU A 196 5.24 6.71 -3.46
C GLU A 196 5.61 8.19 -3.66
N HIS A 197 6.91 8.44 -3.88
CA HIS A 197 7.45 9.76 -4.16
C HIS A 197 7.90 9.92 -5.63
N LEU A 198 8.08 8.82 -6.35
CA LEU A 198 8.49 8.83 -7.76
C LEU A 198 7.28 9.10 -8.64
N MET A 199 7.07 10.38 -9.03
CA MET A 199 5.87 10.79 -9.77
C MET A 199 5.70 10.05 -11.09
N GLY A 200 6.78 9.79 -11.84
CA GLY A 200 6.72 9.01 -13.09
C GLY A 200 6.25 7.57 -12.86
N PHE A 201 6.65 6.95 -11.75
CA PHE A 201 6.17 5.62 -11.39
C PHE A 201 4.68 5.64 -11.02
N ILE A 202 4.25 6.60 -10.20
CA ILE A 202 2.83 6.80 -9.84
C ILE A 202 1.99 7.00 -11.11
N GLU A 203 2.39 7.91 -12.01
CA GLU A 203 1.67 8.18 -13.26
C GLU A 203 1.52 6.92 -14.13
N HIS A 204 2.57 6.07 -14.13
CA HIS A 204 2.59 4.86 -14.93
C HIS A 204 1.66 3.76 -14.41
N ILE A 205 1.44 3.66 -13.09
CA ILE A 205 0.70 2.53 -12.50
C ILE A 205 -0.70 2.87 -12.00
N THR A 206 -0.98 4.13 -11.64
CA THR A 206 -2.24 4.48 -10.95
C THR A 206 -3.37 4.82 -11.90
N ASP A 207 -4.59 4.45 -11.53
CA ASP A 207 -5.82 4.85 -12.23
C ASP A 207 -6.22 6.28 -11.85
N ARG A 208 -6.08 6.62 -10.56
CA ARG A 208 -6.26 7.97 -9.99
C ARG A 208 -5.39 8.15 -8.74
N VAL A 209 -5.27 9.38 -8.32
CA VAL A 209 -4.56 9.76 -7.10
C VAL A 209 -5.43 10.59 -6.19
N ILE A 210 -5.18 10.46 -4.88
CA ILE A 210 -5.60 11.40 -3.85
C ILE A 210 -4.38 12.23 -3.47
N VAL A 211 -4.47 13.54 -3.66
CA VAL A 211 -3.41 14.46 -3.19
C VAL A 211 -3.75 14.90 -1.78
N MET A 212 -2.82 14.66 -0.86
CA MET A 212 -2.98 14.98 0.55
C MET A 212 -2.11 16.16 0.96
N ASN A 213 -2.66 17.02 1.81
CA ASN A 213 -1.92 18.07 2.51
C ASN A 213 -2.47 18.23 3.94
N ALA A 214 -1.58 18.31 4.93
CA ALA A 214 -1.93 18.52 6.34
C ALA A 214 -3.09 17.62 6.84
N GLY A 215 -3.05 16.34 6.49
CA GLY A 215 -4.05 15.34 6.91
C GLY A 215 -5.37 15.35 6.14
N LYS A 216 -5.51 16.20 5.12
CA LYS A 216 -6.72 16.35 4.29
C LYS A 216 -6.47 15.99 2.85
N GLU A 217 -7.51 15.58 2.15
CA GLU A 217 -7.54 15.53 0.71
C GLU A 217 -7.70 16.95 0.15
N ILE A 218 -6.87 17.30 -0.85
CA ILE A 218 -6.97 18.57 -1.58
C ILE A 218 -7.30 18.39 -3.06
N PHE A 219 -7.15 17.17 -3.59
CA PHE A 219 -7.50 16.82 -4.96
C PHE A 219 -7.70 15.31 -5.09
N GLU A 220 -8.67 14.91 -5.93
CA GLU A 220 -8.88 13.56 -6.39
C GLU A 220 -9.00 13.54 -7.93
N GLY A 221 -8.31 12.62 -8.59
CA GLY A 221 -8.37 12.45 -10.04
C GLY A 221 -7.08 11.90 -10.63
N LYS A 222 -6.91 12.01 -11.95
CA LYS A 222 -5.68 11.57 -12.62
C LYS A 222 -4.49 12.45 -12.25
N LEU A 223 -3.32 11.86 -12.07
CA LEU A 223 -2.10 12.60 -11.71
C LEU A 223 -1.77 13.70 -12.73
N ALA A 224 -1.91 13.40 -14.04
CA ALA A 224 -1.70 14.37 -15.13
C ALA A 224 -2.60 15.62 -15.04
N VAL A 225 -3.73 15.54 -14.33
CA VAL A 225 -4.62 16.69 -14.03
C VAL A 225 -4.17 17.35 -12.73
N ALA A 226 -3.85 16.57 -11.69
CA ALA A 226 -3.41 17.06 -10.39
C ALA A 226 -2.25 18.05 -10.49
N VAL A 227 -1.23 17.72 -11.29
CA VAL A 227 -0.01 18.55 -11.50
C VAL A 227 -0.28 19.89 -12.18
N LYS A 228 -1.51 20.14 -12.64
CA LYS A 228 -1.93 21.43 -13.25
C LYS A 228 -2.80 22.26 -12.30
N VAL A 229 -3.20 21.72 -11.17
CA VAL A 229 -4.05 22.41 -10.20
C VAL A 229 -3.18 23.35 -9.35
N PRO A 230 -3.46 24.68 -9.32
CA PRO A 230 -2.62 25.64 -8.60
C PRO A 230 -2.39 25.28 -7.14
N GLN A 231 -3.42 24.84 -6.41
CA GLN A 231 -3.31 24.42 -5.01
C GLN A 231 -2.36 23.21 -4.84
N VAL A 232 -2.38 22.27 -5.78
CA VAL A 232 -1.47 21.10 -5.77
C VAL A 232 -0.04 21.54 -6.04
N ILE A 233 0.16 22.40 -7.05
CA ILE A 233 1.48 22.95 -7.39
C ILE A 233 2.08 23.69 -6.19
N GLU A 234 1.32 24.55 -5.53
CA GLU A 234 1.74 25.29 -4.35
C GLU A 234 2.21 24.37 -3.23
N VAL A 235 1.48 23.30 -2.97
CA VAL A 235 1.80 22.31 -1.92
C VAL A 235 3.09 21.55 -2.22
N PHE A 236 3.36 21.22 -3.47
CA PHE A 236 4.59 20.52 -3.86
C PHE A 236 5.81 21.46 -3.96
N LEU A 237 5.64 22.68 -4.47
CA LEU A 237 6.73 23.66 -4.60
C LEU A 237 6.96 24.46 -3.31
N GLY A 238 5.92 24.76 -2.55
CA GLY A 238 6.01 25.49 -1.28
C GLY A 238 6.73 24.73 -0.16
N GLY A 239 6.78 23.39 -0.24
CA GLY A 239 7.50 22.55 0.73
C GLY A 239 9.03 22.60 0.60
N GLU A 240 9.59 23.07 -0.53
CA GLU A 240 11.04 23.20 -0.74
C GLU A 240 11.63 24.49 -0.15
N HIS A 241 10.81 25.44 0.29
CA HIS A 241 11.26 26.73 0.84
C HIS A 241 11.11 26.83 2.38
N ALA A 242 10.73 25.76 3.07
CA ALA A 242 10.50 25.75 4.53
C ALA A 242 11.47 24.85 5.31
N ALA A 243 12.68 24.63 4.79
CA ALA A 243 13.76 23.89 5.46
C ALA A 243 14.99 24.77 5.68
#